data_e2d33418381f370aacc831cfd4421885
#
_entry.id   e2d33418381f370aacc831cfd4421885
#
_cell.length_a   1.000
_cell.length_b   1.000
_cell.length_c   1.000
_cell.angle_alpha   90.00
_cell.angle_beta   90.00
_cell.angle_gamma   90.00
#
_symmetry.space_group_name_H-M   'P 1'
#
loop_
_entity.id
_entity.type
_entity.pdbx_description
1 polymer ?
#
loop_
_entity_poly.entity_id
_entity_poly.type
_entity_poly.pdbx_seq_one_letter_code
_entity_poly.pdbx_strand_id
1 'polypeptide(L)'
;MYTGEKIVLRLLKKNKGIEDIFDLGFPKDEEILKKSFDKRNSITVIAAPTGEGKTTTLYSILDYLNRPEINVTTIEDPVEIRVEGINQIEIDENTSFASSLRTVLRQDPDIILVGEIRDLETTEIA
;
A
#
# COMPACT_ATOMS: atom_id res chain seq x y z
N MET A 1 -4.81 -28.96 32.83
CA MET A 1 -5.04 -28.00 31.72
C MET A 1 -4.94 -26.60 32.32
N TYR A 2 -3.87 -25.87 32.11
CA TYR A 2 -3.74 -24.50 32.63
C TYR A 2 -4.48 -23.56 31.70
N THR A 3 -5.59 -23.02 32.18
CA THR A 3 -6.34 -21.94 31.51
C THR A 3 -5.82 -20.63 32.08
N GLY A 4 -4.84 -20.01 31.41
CA GLY A 4 -4.31 -18.69 31.76
C GLY A 4 -4.66 -17.68 30.67
N GLU A 5 -4.78 -16.42 31.05
CA GLU A 5 -4.91 -15.30 30.10
C GLU A 5 -3.63 -15.20 29.28
N LYS A 6 -3.77 -14.92 27.98
CA LYS A 6 -2.66 -14.72 27.05
C LYS A 6 -2.70 -13.30 26.53
N ILE A 7 -1.60 -12.59 26.69
CA ILE A 7 -1.40 -11.26 26.09
C ILE A 7 -0.44 -11.42 24.92
N VAL A 8 -0.83 -10.91 23.75
CA VAL A 8 0.01 -10.85 22.55
C VAL A 8 0.30 -9.39 22.26
N LEU A 9 1.56 -9.02 22.29
CA LEU A 9 2.02 -7.66 22.00
C LEU A 9 2.76 -7.65 20.66
N ARG A 10 2.33 -6.79 19.74
CA ARG A 10 3.07 -6.50 18.51
C ARG A 10 3.92 -5.26 18.73
N LEU A 11 5.23 -5.44 18.80
CA LEU A 11 6.17 -4.33 18.84
C LEU A 11 6.32 -3.74 17.43
N LEU A 12 5.84 -2.53 17.24
CA LEU A 12 6.07 -1.79 16.01
C LEU A 12 7.48 -1.21 16.07
N LYS A 13 8.36 -1.62 15.15
CA LYS A 13 9.67 -0.97 15.00
C LYS A 13 9.43 0.45 14.51
N LYS A 14 10.05 1.42 15.17
CA LYS A 14 10.08 2.81 14.72
C LYS A 14 10.69 2.84 13.32
N ASN A 15 9.97 3.41 12.37
CA ASN A 15 10.19 3.35 10.94
C ASN A 15 11.66 3.46 10.54
N LYS A 16 12.17 2.46 9.84
CA LYS A 16 13.19 2.69 8.82
C LYS A 16 12.51 3.52 7.73
N GLY A 17 13.21 4.52 7.19
CA GLY A 17 12.71 5.27 6.03
C GLY A 17 12.34 4.33 4.88
N ILE A 18 11.67 4.87 3.86
CA ILE A 18 11.37 4.14 2.64
C ILE A 18 12.69 3.74 1.99
N GLU A 19 12.80 2.47 1.61
CA GLU A 19 13.97 1.95 0.90
C GLU A 19 13.83 2.25 -0.60
N ASP A 20 14.93 2.60 -1.27
CA ASP A 20 14.92 2.78 -2.72
C ASP A 20 14.52 1.46 -3.40
N ILE A 21 13.63 1.52 -4.38
CA ILE A 21 13.14 0.35 -5.11
C ILE A 21 14.27 -0.47 -5.74
N PHE A 22 15.36 0.19 -6.15
CA PHE A 22 16.52 -0.46 -6.75
C PHE A 22 17.37 -1.23 -5.71
N ASP A 23 17.29 -0.86 -4.44
CA ASP A 23 17.97 -1.55 -3.33
C ASP A 23 17.24 -2.83 -2.90
N LEU A 24 15.97 -2.98 -3.29
CA LEU A 24 15.17 -4.17 -3.00
C LEU A 24 15.47 -5.38 -3.90
N GLY A 25 16.47 -5.26 -4.78
CA GLY A 25 16.88 -6.34 -5.69
C GLY A 25 16.03 -6.46 -6.97
N PHE A 26 15.20 -5.47 -7.24
CA PHE A 26 14.56 -5.36 -8.56
C PHE A 26 15.61 -5.20 -9.66
N PRO A 27 15.34 -5.68 -10.88
CA PRO A 27 16.24 -5.44 -12.00
C PRO A 27 16.53 -3.95 -12.13
N LYS A 28 17.80 -3.57 -12.20
CA LYS A 28 18.23 -2.18 -12.41
C LYS A 28 17.88 -1.64 -13.81
N ASP A 29 16.97 -2.28 -14.50
CA ASP A 29 16.42 -1.85 -15.76
C ASP A 29 15.22 -0.92 -15.48
N GLU A 30 15.52 0.37 -15.38
CA GLU A 30 14.49 1.40 -15.20
C GLU A 30 13.39 1.32 -16.27
N GLU A 31 13.71 0.83 -17.45
CA GLU A 31 12.75 0.73 -18.54
C GLU A 31 11.72 -0.37 -18.26
N ILE A 32 12.14 -1.49 -17.64
CA ILE A 32 11.24 -2.56 -17.22
C ILE A 32 10.34 -2.07 -16.09
N LEU A 33 10.88 -1.38 -15.09
CA LEU A 33 10.10 -0.84 -13.97
C LEU A 33 9.10 0.22 -14.47
N LYS A 34 9.54 1.16 -15.28
CA LYS A 34 8.65 2.14 -15.90
C LYS A 34 7.53 1.48 -16.69
N LYS A 35 7.83 0.52 -17.55
CA LYS A 35 6.83 -0.22 -18.33
C LYS A 35 5.86 -1.00 -17.45
N SER A 36 6.28 -1.42 -16.25
CA SER A 36 5.42 -2.15 -15.32
C SER A 36 4.43 -1.26 -14.58
N PHE A 37 4.83 -0.04 -14.23
CA PHE A 37 4.05 0.86 -13.39
C PHE A 37 3.45 2.07 -14.13
N ASP A 38 3.99 2.49 -15.28
CA ASP A 38 3.47 3.63 -16.06
C ASP A 38 2.27 3.26 -16.96
N LYS A 39 1.71 2.06 -16.84
CA LYS A 39 0.54 1.67 -17.63
C LYS A 39 -0.72 2.27 -17.01
N ARG A 40 -1.33 3.21 -17.70
CA ARG A 40 -2.68 3.68 -17.38
C ARG A 40 -3.69 2.52 -17.43
N ASN A 41 -4.66 2.52 -16.54
CA ASN A 41 -5.70 1.49 -16.43
C ASN A 41 -5.13 0.08 -16.23
N SER A 42 -4.19 -0.07 -15.32
CA SER A 42 -3.62 -1.36 -14.95
C SER A 42 -3.70 -1.59 -13.45
N ILE A 43 -3.71 -2.86 -13.05
CA ILE A 43 -3.63 -3.29 -11.66
C ILE A 43 -2.32 -4.03 -11.47
N THR A 44 -1.56 -3.65 -10.44
CA THR A 44 -0.39 -4.39 -9.98
C THR A 44 -0.70 -5.08 -8.68
N VAL A 45 -0.54 -6.39 -8.62
CA VAL A 45 -0.80 -7.19 -7.41
C VAL A 45 0.51 -7.67 -6.83
N ILE A 46 0.73 -7.40 -5.53
CA ILE A 46 1.87 -7.91 -4.76
C ILE A 46 1.37 -8.97 -3.79
N ALA A 47 1.77 -10.21 -4.02
CA ALA A 47 1.40 -11.35 -3.18
C ALA A 47 2.64 -11.95 -2.54
N ALA A 48 2.64 -12.04 -1.20
CA ALA A 48 3.70 -12.69 -0.43
C ALA A 48 3.17 -13.10 0.96
N PRO A 49 3.80 -14.06 1.64
CA PRO A 49 3.50 -14.37 3.03
C PRO A 49 3.67 -13.17 3.96
N THR A 50 3.16 -13.27 5.18
CA THR A 50 3.33 -12.23 6.20
C THR A 50 4.81 -12.10 6.57
N GLY A 51 5.31 -10.86 6.62
CA GLY A 51 6.71 -10.56 6.98
C GLY A 51 7.70 -10.60 5.81
N GLU A 52 7.28 -10.95 4.60
CA GLU A 52 8.13 -11.07 3.40
C GLU A 52 8.26 -9.75 2.61
N GLY A 53 8.09 -8.60 3.26
CA GLY A 53 8.41 -7.30 2.68
C GLY A 53 7.35 -6.68 1.76
N LYS A 54 6.07 -7.14 1.78
CA LYS A 54 5.00 -6.51 0.99
C LYS A 54 4.91 -5.01 1.20
N THR A 55 4.80 -4.57 2.44
CA THR A 55 4.71 -3.15 2.81
C THR A 55 5.94 -2.38 2.33
N THR A 56 7.14 -2.91 2.57
CA THR A 56 8.38 -2.29 2.09
C THR A 56 8.36 -2.10 0.58
N THR A 57 8.00 -3.13 -0.16
CA THR A 57 7.92 -3.08 -1.64
C THR A 57 6.87 -2.06 -2.11
N LEU A 58 5.67 -2.06 -1.49
CA LEU A 58 4.61 -1.12 -1.83
C LEU A 58 5.04 0.33 -1.62
N TYR A 59 5.63 0.64 -0.48
CA TYR A 59 6.09 2.00 -0.18
C TYR A 59 7.25 2.44 -1.07
N SER A 60 8.17 1.54 -1.43
CA SER A 60 9.25 1.85 -2.37
C SER A 60 8.73 2.13 -3.79
N ILE A 61 7.67 1.42 -4.22
CA ILE A 61 6.99 1.70 -5.49
C ILE A 61 6.27 3.06 -5.41
N LEU A 62 5.57 3.33 -4.32
CA LEU A 62 4.88 4.61 -4.14
C LEU A 62 5.85 5.79 -4.17
N ASP A 63 6.98 5.68 -3.47
CA ASP A 63 8.01 6.71 -3.45
C ASP A 63 8.59 6.95 -4.86
N TYR A 64 8.85 5.88 -5.59
CA TYR A 64 9.31 5.95 -6.98
C TYR A 64 8.31 6.64 -7.92
N LEU A 65 7.00 6.46 -7.69
CA LEU A 65 5.93 7.03 -8.50
C LEU A 65 5.46 8.41 -8.01
N ASN A 66 5.77 8.77 -6.77
CA ASN A 66 5.32 10.01 -6.14
C ASN A 66 6.01 11.23 -6.76
N ARG A 67 5.23 12.00 -7.50
CA ARG A 67 5.67 13.25 -8.14
C ARG A 67 4.63 14.33 -7.89
N PRO A 68 5.01 15.62 -7.85
CA PRO A 68 4.07 16.71 -7.57
C PRO A 68 2.84 16.78 -8.49
N GLU A 69 2.98 16.22 -9.70
CA GLU A 69 1.91 16.25 -10.72
C GLU A 69 0.99 15.02 -10.65
N ILE A 70 1.29 14.05 -9.78
CA ILE A 70 0.57 12.78 -9.68
C ILE A 70 -0.27 12.76 -8.39
N ASN A 71 -1.57 12.58 -8.53
CA ASN A 71 -2.47 12.41 -7.39
C ASN A 71 -2.43 10.96 -6.90
N VAL A 72 -1.62 10.74 -5.86
CA VAL A 72 -1.47 9.42 -5.23
C VAL A 72 -2.33 9.35 -3.97
N THR A 73 -3.16 8.32 -3.86
CA THR A 73 -3.97 8.06 -2.66
C THR A 73 -3.76 6.63 -2.19
N THR A 74 -3.64 6.44 -0.88
CA THR A 74 -3.57 5.10 -0.27
C THR A 74 -4.75 4.85 0.66
N ILE A 75 -5.13 3.59 0.82
CA ILE A 75 -6.13 3.10 1.78
C ILE A 75 -5.47 1.97 2.57
N GLU A 76 -5.30 2.15 3.87
CA GLU A 76 -4.46 1.29 4.71
C GLU A 76 -5.10 0.97 6.08
N ASP A 77 -4.67 -0.13 6.70
CA ASP A 77 -5.14 -0.57 8.03
C ASP A 77 -3.96 -1.19 8.86
N PRO A 78 -3.28 -0.37 9.66
CA PRO A 78 -3.19 1.09 9.68
C PRO A 78 -2.15 1.65 8.68
N VAL A 79 -2.02 2.97 8.59
CA VAL A 79 -0.90 3.63 7.90
C VAL A 79 0.40 3.40 8.65
N GLU A 80 1.33 2.65 8.07
CA GLU A 80 2.60 2.29 8.73
C GLU A 80 3.65 3.40 8.62
N ILE A 81 3.72 4.10 7.48
CA ILE A 81 4.70 5.15 7.21
C ILE A 81 3.98 6.37 6.62
N ARG A 82 4.17 7.53 7.19
CA ARG A 82 3.67 8.79 6.60
C ARG A 82 4.59 9.24 5.49
N VAL A 83 4.04 9.48 4.30
CA VAL A 83 4.75 9.90 3.10
C VAL A 83 4.28 11.28 2.68
N GLU A 84 5.20 12.21 2.51
CA GLU A 84 4.88 13.54 2.03
C GLU A 84 4.38 13.50 0.57
N GLY A 85 3.37 14.30 0.27
CA GLY A 85 2.79 14.36 -1.08
C GLY A 85 1.78 13.27 -1.41
N ILE A 86 1.49 12.33 -0.50
CA ILE A 86 0.52 11.25 -0.68
C ILE A 86 -0.70 11.45 0.23
N ASN A 87 -1.89 11.28 -0.31
CA ASN A 87 -3.13 11.24 0.47
C ASN A 87 -3.29 9.85 1.08
N GLN A 88 -3.09 9.72 2.40
CA GLN A 88 -3.15 8.43 3.09
C GLN A 88 -4.42 8.35 3.95
N ILE A 89 -5.30 7.42 3.61
CA ILE A 89 -6.55 7.14 4.31
C ILE A 89 -6.35 5.91 5.19
N GLU A 90 -6.54 6.08 6.49
CA GLU A 90 -6.53 4.98 7.44
C GLU A 90 -7.95 4.48 7.68
N ILE A 91 -8.16 3.17 7.59
CA ILE A 91 -9.43 2.51 7.90
C ILE A 91 -9.67 2.54 9.42
N ASP A 92 -10.88 2.83 9.81
CA ASP A 92 -11.35 2.83 11.19
C ASP A 92 -12.62 1.99 11.37
N GLU A 93 -13.23 2.03 12.56
CA GLU A 93 -14.45 1.27 12.88
C GLU A 93 -15.67 1.66 12.02
N ASN A 94 -15.66 2.84 11.40
CA ASN A 94 -16.78 3.38 10.60
C ASN A 94 -16.54 3.31 9.10
N THR A 95 -15.33 2.93 8.66
CA THR A 95 -14.92 2.90 7.26
C THR A 95 -14.44 1.51 6.86
N SER A 96 -14.65 1.14 5.61
CA SER A 96 -14.11 -0.09 5.03
C SER A 96 -13.25 0.22 3.82
N PHE A 97 -12.42 -0.74 3.39
CA PHE A 97 -11.66 -0.63 2.14
C PHE A 97 -12.58 -0.34 0.96
N ALA A 98 -13.69 -1.06 0.84
CA ALA A 98 -14.66 -0.88 -0.24
C ALA A 98 -15.30 0.52 -0.25
N SER A 99 -15.75 1.03 0.92
CA SER A 99 -16.35 2.37 1.02
C SER A 99 -15.35 3.48 0.73
N SER A 100 -14.12 3.33 1.23
CA SER A 100 -13.04 4.28 0.99
C SER A 100 -12.62 4.30 -0.48
N LEU A 101 -12.50 3.12 -1.12
CA LEU A 101 -12.15 3.00 -2.52
C LEU A 101 -13.19 3.67 -3.44
N ARG A 102 -14.49 3.46 -3.17
CA ARG A 102 -15.56 4.18 -3.90
C ARG A 102 -15.46 5.70 -3.76
N THR A 103 -15.02 6.19 -2.62
CA THR A 103 -14.86 7.61 -2.37
C THR A 103 -13.64 8.16 -3.10
N VAL A 104 -12.52 7.44 -3.04
CA VAL A 104 -11.26 7.81 -3.71
C VAL A 104 -11.43 7.87 -5.23
N LEU A 105 -12.13 6.91 -5.83
CA LEU A 105 -12.41 6.89 -7.27
C LEU A 105 -13.13 8.15 -7.80
N ARG A 106 -13.78 8.92 -6.92
CA ARG A 106 -14.44 10.21 -7.28
C ARG A 106 -13.53 11.43 -7.10
N GLN A 107 -12.31 11.25 -6.64
CA GLN A 107 -11.35 12.32 -6.37
C GLN A 107 -10.30 12.46 -7.48
N ASP A 108 -10.54 11.83 -8.64
CA ASP A 108 -9.66 11.84 -9.80
C ASP A 108 -8.21 11.45 -9.46
N PRO A 109 -8.00 10.28 -8.83
CA PRO A 109 -6.67 9.80 -8.50
C PRO A 109 -5.95 9.27 -9.74
N ASP A 110 -4.66 9.51 -9.83
CA ASP A 110 -3.79 8.88 -10.85
C ASP A 110 -3.35 7.49 -10.40
N ILE A 111 -3.09 7.35 -9.09
CA ILE A 111 -2.63 6.09 -8.48
C ILE A 111 -3.40 5.85 -7.18
N ILE A 112 -3.92 4.64 -7.04
CA ILE A 112 -4.53 4.18 -5.80
C ILE A 112 -3.74 2.97 -5.29
N LEU A 113 -3.29 3.01 -4.04
CA LEU A 113 -2.82 1.83 -3.33
C LEU A 113 -3.91 1.35 -2.36
N VAL A 114 -4.28 0.09 -2.49
CA VAL A 114 -5.12 -0.61 -1.50
C VAL A 114 -4.21 -1.52 -0.71
N GLY A 115 -4.04 -1.24 0.59
CA GLY A 115 -3.08 -1.94 1.45
C GLY A 115 -3.31 -3.44 1.52
N GLU A 116 -4.58 -3.86 1.45
CA GLU A 116 -4.96 -5.27 1.35
C GLU A 116 -6.36 -5.43 0.75
N ILE A 117 -6.60 -6.57 0.13
CA ILE A 117 -7.90 -6.99 -0.38
C ILE A 117 -8.29 -8.29 0.33
N ARG A 118 -9.30 -8.21 1.22
CA ARG A 118 -9.77 -9.35 2.02
C ARG A 118 -11.15 -9.87 1.61
N ASP A 119 -11.89 -9.08 0.86
CA ASP A 119 -13.29 -9.37 0.52
C ASP A 119 -13.55 -9.19 -0.97
N LEU A 120 -14.64 -9.81 -1.42
CA LEU A 120 -15.05 -9.78 -2.82
C LEU A 120 -15.49 -8.37 -3.25
N GLU A 121 -16.12 -7.62 -2.35
CA GLU A 121 -16.62 -6.28 -2.64
C GLU A 121 -15.48 -5.33 -3.02
N THR A 122 -14.39 -5.33 -2.22
CA THR A 122 -13.18 -4.54 -2.53
C THR A 122 -12.55 -4.99 -3.85
N THR A 123 -12.54 -6.31 -4.12
CA THR A 123 -12.00 -6.87 -5.37
C THR A 123 -12.78 -6.43 -6.60
N GLU A 124 -14.12 -6.36 -6.50
CA GLU A 124 -14.98 -5.97 -7.62
C GLU A 124 -14.92 -4.47 -7.94
N ILE A 125 -14.51 -3.64 -6.96
CA ILE A 125 -14.40 -2.18 -7.14
C ILE A 125 -13.03 -1.81 -7.71
N ALA A 126 -11.98 -2.55 -7.31
CA ALA A 126 -10.60 -2.34 -7.77
C ALA A 126 -10.43 -2.73 -9.24
#